data_3bd85d9443a23b59b02a0ba8cb426315
#
_entry.id   3bd85d9443a23b59b02a0ba8cb426315
#
_cell.length_a   1.000
_cell.length_b   1.000
_cell.length_c   1.000
_cell.angle_alpha   90.00
_cell.angle_beta   90.00
_cell.angle_gamma   90.00
#
_symmetry.space_group_name_H-M   'P 1'
#
loop_
_entity.id
_entity.type
_entity.pdbx_description
1 polymer ?
#
loop_
_entity_poly.entity_id
_entity_poly.type
_entity_poly.pdbx_seq_one_letter_code
_entity_poly.pdbx_strand_id
1 'polypeptide(L)'
;MKLLENGLDELRVADRKGRITLGSKYAGKRFALHEEADGSTVLTPVLVVPDNEQSLTSRRLTEIFEPLRGLIDNWDGRNSIAPSTELIDHAREALALLHAGTIARNTRWVDPHVGSNELGQVTLEWWNHSRSLTLFVRSSDRVEYLKAWGQDIESQMEDGEVIRLNDFVTLSHWLFQADASAE
;
A
#
# COMPACT_ATOMS: atom_id res chain seq x y z
N MET A 1 41.98 -11.02 -7.54
CA MET A 1 40.54 -10.92 -7.79
C MET A 1 39.97 -9.98 -6.70
N LYS A 2 39.71 -8.72 -7.03
CA LYS A 2 39.18 -7.71 -6.12
C LYS A 2 37.66 -7.84 -6.15
N LEU A 3 37.07 -8.34 -5.09
CA LEU A 3 35.63 -8.22 -4.86
C LEU A 3 35.31 -6.73 -4.68
N LEU A 4 34.42 -6.21 -5.50
CA LEU A 4 33.90 -4.86 -5.34
C LEU A 4 33.02 -4.85 -4.08
N GLU A 5 33.51 -4.21 -3.03
CA GLU A 5 32.76 -3.90 -1.81
C GLU A 5 31.70 -2.84 -2.12
N ASN A 6 30.56 -3.25 -2.63
CA ASN A 6 29.36 -2.43 -2.67
C ASN A 6 28.16 -3.27 -2.27
N GLY A 7 27.89 -3.33 -0.97
CA GLY A 7 26.56 -3.64 -0.44
C GLY A 7 26.14 -5.11 -0.37
N LEU A 8 27.02 -6.07 -0.57
CA LEU A 8 26.75 -7.49 -0.31
C LEU A 8 27.13 -7.79 1.14
N ASP A 9 26.20 -7.61 2.05
CA ASP A 9 26.44 -7.83 3.49
C ASP A 9 26.87 -9.25 3.83
N GLU A 10 26.60 -10.27 2.99
CA GLU A 10 26.97 -11.65 3.28
C GLU A 10 26.89 -12.59 2.07
N LEU A 11 28.02 -13.14 1.63
CA LEU A 11 28.05 -14.22 0.64
C LEU A 11 27.74 -15.55 1.33
N ARG A 12 26.79 -16.31 0.82
CA ARG A 12 26.44 -17.66 1.30
C ARG A 12 26.64 -18.69 0.21
N VAL A 13 27.14 -19.86 0.58
CA VAL A 13 27.37 -20.95 -0.36
C VAL A 13 26.36 -22.06 -0.06
N ALA A 14 25.74 -22.59 -1.12
CA ALA A 14 24.88 -23.76 -1.00
C ALA A 14 25.67 -25.03 -0.65
N ASP A 15 25.11 -25.87 0.20
CA ASP A 15 25.68 -27.18 0.50
C ASP A 15 25.58 -28.14 -0.71
N ARG A 16 26.15 -29.35 -0.58
CA ARG A 16 26.08 -30.36 -1.65
C ARG A 16 24.67 -30.78 -2.04
N LYS A 17 23.66 -30.43 -1.25
CA LYS A 17 22.22 -30.67 -1.52
C LYS A 17 21.51 -29.44 -2.03
N GLY A 18 22.25 -28.36 -2.35
CA GLY A 18 21.70 -27.11 -2.82
C GLY A 18 21.00 -26.25 -1.76
N ARG A 19 21.26 -26.48 -0.46
CA ARG A 19 20.64 -25.73 0.63
C ARG A 19 21.52 -24.59 1.08
N ILE A 20 20.90 -23.41 1.30
CA ILE A 20 21.56 -22.21 1.82
C ILE A 20 21.05 -21.90 3.20
N THR A 21 21.95 -21.68 4.16
CA THR A 21 21.60 -21.23 5.51
C THR A 21 21.71 -19.73 5.60
N LEU A 22 20.59 -19.05 5.77
CA LEU A 22 20.51 -17.58 5.78
C LEU A 22 20.65 -16.96 7.18
N GLY A 23 20.65 -17.77 8.23
CA GLY A 23 20.73 -17.31 9.63
C GLY A 23 19.36 -16.92 10.21
N SER A 24 19.34 -16.75 11.55
CA SER A 24 18.10 -16.58 12.32
C SER A 24 17.32 -15.28 11.99
N LYS A 25 18.01 -14.24 11.55
CA LYS A 25 17.36 -12.96 11.13
C LYS A 25 16.38 -13.13 9.96
N TYR A 26 16.50 -14.23 9.23
CA TYR A 26 15.63 -14.56 8.09
C TYR A 26 14.62 -15.67 8.41
N ALA A 27 14.55 -16.13 9.65
CA ALA A 27 13.60 -17.17 10.05
C ALA A 27 12.15 -16.73 9.75
N GLY A 28 11.38 -17.62 9.12
CA GLY A 28 10.00 -17.36 8.73
C GLY A 28 9.81 -16.44 7.53
N LYS A 29 10.86 -15.87 6.95
CA LYS A 29 10.78 -15.08 5.71
C LYS A 29 10.72 -15.99 4.49
N ARG A 30 10.01 -15.53 3.46
CA ARG A 30 9.96 -16.15 2.13
C ARG A 30 10.79 -15.34 1.15
N PHE A 31 11.35 -16.00 0.15
CA PHE A 31 12.22 -15.37 -0.84
C PHE A 31 11.79 -15.78 -2.24
N ALA A 32 11.78 -14.82 -3.16
CA ALA A 32 11.84 -15.09 -4.58
C ALA A 32 13.30 -15.34 -4.97
N LEU A 33 13.50 -16.30 -5.85
CA LEU A 33 14.79 -16.68 -6.38
C LEU A 33 14.87 -16.19 -7.82
N HIS A 34 15.85 -15.38 -8.13
CA HIS A 34 16.08 -14.86 -9.46
C HIS A 34 17.50 -15.19 -9.89
N GLU A 35 17.66 -15.78 -11.06
CA GLU A 35 18.96 -16.09 -11.66
C GLU A 35 19.34 -14.97 -12.62
N GLU A 36 20.47 -14.34 -12.38
CA GLU A 36 21.02 -13.27 -13.21
C GLU A 36 21.74 -13.83 -14.44
N ALA A 37 21.96 -12.99 -15.44
CA ALA A 37 22.61 -13.38 -16.69
C ALA A 37 24.09 -13.83 -16.51
N ASP A 38 24.72 -13.47 -15.40
CA ASP A 38 26.07 -13.87 -15.02
C ASP A 38 26.13 -15.22 -14.29
N GLY A 39 24.97 -15.88 -14.09
CA GLY A 39 24.83 -17.14 -13.37
C GLY A 39 24.78 -16.99 -11.85
N SER A 40 24.75 -15.76 -11.34
CA SER A 40 24.49 -15.52 -9.92
C SER A 40 23.02 -15.68 -9.59
N THR A 41 22.71 -16.05 -8.34
CA THR A 41 21.33 -16.17 -7.84
C THR A 41 21.09 -15.14 -6.76
N VAL A 42 20.08 -14.30 -6.97
CA VAL A 42 19.65 -13.29 -6.02
C VAL A 42 18.42 -13.77 -5.26
N LEU A 43 18.48 -13.69 -3.93
CA LEU A 43 17.37 -13.99 -3.03
C LEU A 43 16.74 -12.68 -2.56
N THR A 44 15.56 -12.37 -3.07
CA THR A 44 14.81 -11.19 -2.67
C THR A 44 13.74 -11.57 -1.65
N PRO A 45 13.72 -10.99 -0.44
CA PRO A 45 12.63 -11.21 0.49
C PRO A 45 11.31 -10.82 -0.16
N VAL A 46 10.34 -11.73 -0.17
CA VAL A 46 9.02 -11.49 -0.75
C VAL A 46 7.94 -11.71 0.28
N LEU A 47 6.91 -10.90 0.17
CA LEU A 47 5.66 -11.10 0.85
C LEU A 47 4.79 -12.01 -0.02
N VAL A 48 4.51 -13.22 0.45
CA VAL A 48 3.51 -14.07 -0.21
C VAL A 48 2.17 -13.73 0.41
N VAL A 49 1.36 -13.00 -0.33
CA VAL A 49 -0.04 -12.77 0.02
C VAL A 49 -0.82 -14.01 -0.41
N PRO A 50 -1.56 -14.66 0.49
CA PRO A 50 -2.42 -15.78 0.11
C PRO A 50 -3.42 -15.32 -0.96
N ASP A 51 -3.60 -16.11 -1.99
CA ASP A 51 -4.62 -15.89 -3.02
C ASP A 51 -5.98 -16.32 -2.47
N ASN A 52 -6.46 -15.57 -1.46
CA ASN A 52 -7.76 -15.77 -0.86
C ASN A 52 -8.71 -14.65 -1.32
N GLU A 53 -10.00 -14.76 -0.98
CA GLU A 53 -11.06 -13.80 -1.35
C GLU A 53 -10.78 -12.35 -0.90
N GLN A 54 -9.79 -12.14 -0.02
CA GLN A 54 -9.36 -10.82 0.46
C GLN A 54 -8.16 -10.26 -0.33
N SER A 55 -7.61 -11.02 -1.30
CA SER A 55 -6.48 -10.56 -2.10
C SER A 55 -6.96 -9.57 -3.16
N LEU A 56 -6.38 -8.35 -3.17
CA LEU A 56 -6.52 -7.41 -4.29
C LEU A 56 -5.71 -7.96 -5.48
N THR A 57 -6.39 -8.66 -6.38
CA THR A 57 -5.77 -9.06 -7.63
C THR A 57 -5.50 -7.85 -8.52
N SER A 58 -4.52 -7.94 -9.42
CA SER A 58 -4.23 -6.87 -10.39
C SER A 58 -5.48 -6.50 -11.21
N ARG A 59 -6.33 -7.47 -11.50
CA ARG A 59 -7.61 -7.24 -12.17
C ARG A 59 -8.54 -6.36 -11.33
N ARG A 60 -8.72 -6.69 -10.05
CA ARG A 60 -9.59 -5.91 -9.14
C ARG A 60 -9.08 -4.50 -8.94
N LEU A 61 -7.74 -4.32 -8.81
CA LEU A 61 -7.14 -2.99 -8.78
C LEU A 61 -7.47 -2.19 -10.05
N THR A 62 -7.36 -2.81 -11.23
CA THR A 62 -7.72 -2.14 -12.47
C THR A 62 -9.20 -1.75 -12.49
N GLU A 63 -10.09 -2.66 -12.11
CA GLU A 63 -11.55 -2.42 -12.08
C GLU A 63 -11.94 -1.27 -11.13
N ILE A 64 -11.28 -1.15 -9.97
CA ILE A 64 -11.55 -0.09 -8.99
C ILE A 64 -11.15 1.30 -9.53
N PHE A 65 -10.05 1.40 -10.30
CA PHE A 65 -9.54 2.68 -10.81
C PHE A 65 -10.07 3.03 -12.21
N GLU A 66 -10.68 2.09 -12.94
CA GLU A 66 -11.16 2.31 -14.30
C GLU A 66 -12.12 3.50 -14.43
N PRO A 67 -13.07 3.73 -13.49
CA PRO A 67 -13.96 4.89 -13.56
C PRO A 67 -13.23 6.24 -13.60
N LEU A 68 -12.06 6.36 -12.95
CA LEU A 68 -11.29 7.60 -12.94
C LEU A 68 -10.63 7.90 -14.28
N ARG A 69 -10.28 6.88 -15.07
CA ARG A 69 -9.66 7.03 -16.40
C ARG A 69 -10.60 7.63 -17.43
N GLY A 70 -11.90 7.52 -17.21
CA GLY A 70 -12.94 8.09 -18.06
C GLY A 70 -13.31 9.52 -17.72
N LEU A 71 -12.79 10.09 -16.64
CA LEU A 71 -13.09 11.47 -16.25
C LEU A 71 -12.39 12.45 -17.20
N ILE A 72 -13.10 13.53 -17.50
CA ILE A 72 -12.58 14.68 -18.22
C ILE A 72 -12.77 15.93 -17.36
N ASP A 73 -12.06 17.00 -17.64
CA ASP A 73 -12.24 18.26 -16.90
C ASP A 73 -13.71 18.69 -16.87
N ASN A 74 -14.14 19.23 -15.76
CA ASN A 74 -15.54 19.59 -15.47
C ASN A 74 -16.49 18.37 -15.37
N TRP A 75 -15.97 17.19 -14.97
CA TRP A 75 -16.71 15.93 -14.86
C TRP A 75 -17.92 16.01 -13.88
N ASP A 76 -17.88 16.90 -12.93
CA ASP A 76 -18.96 17.13 -11.95
C ASP A 76 -19.82 18.39 -12.26
N GLY A 77 -19.54 19.10 -13.36
CA GLY A 77 -20.21 20.34 -13.73
C GLY A 77 -19.83 21.57 -12.90
N ARG A 78 -18.74 21.48 -12.09
CA ARG A 78 -18.26 22.54 -11.19
C ARG A 78 -16.83 22.99 -11.47
N ASN A 79 -16.35 22.76 -12.69
CA ASN A 79 -14.98 23.02 -13.14
C ASN A 79 -13.91 22.18 -12.44
N SER A 80 -14.25 20.99 -11.96
CA SER A 80 -13.30 20.06 -11.38
C SER A 80 -12.29 19.57 -12.41
N ILE A 81 -11.05 19.41 -11.99
CA ILE A 81 -9.95 18.89 -12.80
C ILE A 81 -10.04 17.34 -12.80
N ALA A 82 -9.87 16.72 -13.95
CA ALA A 82 -9.73 15.27 -14.02
C ALA A 82 -8.34 14.83 -13.52
N PRO A 83 -8.23 13.69 -12.80
CA PRO A 83 -6.95 13.16 -12.40
C PRO A 83 -6.15 12.70 -13.62
N SER A 84 -4.84 12.99 -13.63
CA SER A 84 -3.98 12.52 -14.70
C SER A 84 -3.84 10.99 -14.66
N THR A 85 -3.61 10.37 -15.82
CA THR A 85 -3.34 8.93 -15.91
C THR A 85 -2.17 8.51 -15.03
N GLU A 86 -1.12 9.32 -14.98
CA GLU A 86 0.05 9.09 -14.14
C GLU A 86 -0.33 9.06 -12.65
N LEU A 87 -1.14 10.01 -12.19
CA LEU A 87 -1.59 10.05 -10.80
C LEU A 87 -2.48 8.86 -10.44
N ILE A 88 -3.35 8.43 -11.37
CA ILE A 88 -4.17 7.22 -11.20
C ILE A 88 -3.28 5.99 -11.05
N ASP A 89 -2.23 5.86 -11.86
CA ASP A 89 -1.30 4.74 -11.78
C ASP A 89 -0.51 4.74 -10.46
N HIS A 90 -0.05 5.90 -9.99
CA HIS A 90 0.59 6.04 -8.68
C HIS A 90 -0.36 5.67 -7.53
N ALA A 91 -1.60 6.12 -7.57
CA ALA A 91 -2.59 5.77 -6.56
C ALA A 91 -2.89 4.27 -6.53
N ARG A 92 -2.93 3.62 -7.71
CA ARG A 92 -3.10 2.18 -7.84
C ARG A 92 -1.92 1.41 -7.23
N GLU A 93 -0.69 1.84 -7.51
CA GLU A 93 0.52 1.25 -6.93
C GLU A 93 0.57 1.44 -5.42
N ALA A 94 0.25 2.65 -4.93
CA ALA A 94 0.15 2.93 -3.51
C ALA A 94 -0.87 2.00 -2.84
N LEU A 95 -2.07 1.85 -3.39
CA LEU A 95 -3.10 0.95 -2.85
C LEU A 95 -2.62 -0.51 -2.80
N ALA A 96 -1.92 -0.98 -3.83
CA ALA A 96 -1.35 -2.32 -3.87
C ALA A 96 -0.32 -2.53 -2.74
N LEU A 97 0.55 -1.56 -2.50
CA LEU A 97 1.54 -1.59 -1.42
C LEU A 97 0.87 -1.55 -0.03
N LEU A 98 -0.16 -0.71 0.14
CA LEU A 98 -0.92 -0.60 1.37
C LEU A 98 -1.62 -1.92 1.70
N HIS A 99 -2.28 -2.53 0.71
CA HIS A 99 -2.92 -3.84 0.83
C HIS A 99 -1.89 -4.91 1.25
N ALA A 100 -0.79 -5.05 0.48
CA ALA A 100 0.24 -6.04 0.77
C ALA A 100 0.82 -5.87 2.19
N GLY A 101 1.09 -4.62 2.59
CA GLY A 101 1.61 -4.30 3.92
C GLY A 101 0.64 -4.61 5.06
N THR A 102 -0.66 -4.41 4.84
CA THR A 102 -1.74 -4.68 5.79
C THR A 102 -1.92 -6.18 5.99
N ILE A 103 -1.99 -6.95 4.90
CA ILE A 103 -2.09 -8.41 4.95
C ILE A 103 -0.85 -9.04 5.60
N ALA A 104 0.34 -8.52 5.30
CA ALA A 104 1.58 -9.02 5.93
C ALA A 104 1.59 -8.92 7.44
N ARG A 105 0.86 -7.99 8.00
CA ARG A 105 0.74 -7.76 9.44
C ARG A 105 -0.49 -8.43 10.05
N ASN A 106 -1.16 -9.28 9.27
CA ASN A 106 -2.41 -9.95 9.67
C ASN A 106 -3.48 -8.95 10.15
N THR A 107 -3.49 -7.76 9.53
CA THR A 107 -4.47 -6.71 9.81
C THR A 107 -5.64 -6.87 8.84
N ARG A 108 -6.86 -6.58 9.31
CA ARG A 108 -8.05 -6.62 8.47
C ARG A 108 -7.90 -5.64 7.30
N TRP A 109 -8.24 -6.13 6.11
CA TRP A 109 -8.35 -5.29 4.92
C TRP A 109 -9.81 -5.11 4.51
N VAL A 110 -10.13 -3.91 4.08
CA VAL A 110 -11.38 -3.56 3.40
C VAL A 110 -10.98 -2.69 2.22
N ASP A 111 -11.57 -2.92 1.05
CA ASP A 111 -11.30 -2.08 -0.11
C ASP A 111 -11.80 -0.66 0.14
N PRO A 112 -11.04 0.38 -0.28
CA PRO A 112 -11.51 1.76 -0.21
C PRO A 112 -12.57 2.05 -1.29
N HIS A 113 -13.35 3.05 -1.06
CA HIS A 113 -13.97 3.80 -2.13
C HIS A 113 -12.88 4.64 -2.82
N VAL A 114 -12.78 4.53 -4.14
CA VAL A 114 -11.79 5.28 -4.93
C VAL A 114 -12.52 6.36 -5.71
N GLY A 115 -12.08 7.59 -5.55
CA GLY A 115 -12.67 8.77 -6.16
C GLY A 115 -11.65 9.79 -6.63
N SER A 116 -12.16 10.92 -7.10
CA SER A 116 -11.37 12.12 -7.38
C SER A 116 -12.05 13.33 -6.75
N ASN A 117 -11.24 14.27 -6.26
CA ASN A 117 -11.75 15.55 -5.80
C ASN A 117 -11.69 16.61 -6.91
N GLU A 118 -12.18 17.81 -6.62
CA GLU A 118 -12.23 18.95 -7.55
C GLU A 118 -10.86 19.41 -8.05
N LEU A 119 -9.79 19.11 -7.32
CA LEU A 119 -8.42 19.46 -7.67
C LEU A 119 -7.72 18.38 -8.52
N GLY A 120 -8.42 17.33 -8.93
CA GLY A 120 -7.86 16.22 -9.70
C GLY A 120 -6.96 15.28 -8.87
N GLN A 121 -7.05 15.32 -7.55
CA GLN A 121 -6.35 14.38 -6.68
C GLN A 121 -7.15 13.08 -6.62
N VAL A 122 -6.46 11.94 -6.57
CA VAL A 122 -7.13 10.65 -6.32
C VAL A 122 -7.36 10.49 -4.82
N THR A 123 -8.59 10.14 -4.44
CA THR A 123 -8.97 9.88 -3.06
C THR A 123 -9.20 8.39 -2.83
N LEU A 124 -8.69 7.88 -1.71
CA LEU A 124 -8.93 6.53 -1.22
C LEU A 124 -9.61 6.66 0.15
N GLU A 125 -10.85 6.18 0.25
CA GLU A 125 -11.69 6.45 1.42
C GLU A 125 -12.18 5.17 2.06
N TRP A 126 -12.07 5.09 3.38
CA TRP A 126 -12.56 4.01 4.21
C TRP A 126 -13.47 4.53 5.31
N TRP A 127 -14.47 3.75 5.64
CA TRP A 127 -15.37 4.01 6.77
C TRP A 127 -15.50 2.79 7.64
N ASN A 128 -15.50 3.02 8.95
CA ASN A 128 -15.78 2.01 9.95
C ASN A 128 -16.56 2.63 11.10
N HIS A 129 -17.88 2.42 11.12
CA HIS A 129 -18.80 3.04 12.07
C HIS A 129 -18.69 4.58 12.09
N SER A 130 -18.23 5.15 13.24
CA SER A 130 -18.05 6.59 13.40
C SER A 130 -16.71 7.12 12.86
N ARG A 131 -15.84 6.23 12.36
CA ARG A 131 -14.51 6.60 11.91
C ARG A 131 -14.43 6.61 10.38
N SER A 132 -13.72 7.57 9.86
CA SER A 132 -13.37 7.64 8.44
C SER A 132 -11.88 7.95 8.27
N LEU A 133 -11.31 7.40 7.23
CA LEU A 133 -9.94 7.66 6.79
C LEU A 133 -9.98 7.96 5.29
N THR A 134 -9.49 9.11 4.91
CA THR A 134 -9.31 9.50 3.51
C THR A 134 -7.82 9.72 3.25
N LEU A 135 -7.30 9.08 2.22
CA LEU A 135 -5.98 9.41 1.67
C LEU A 135 -6.16 10.23 0.41
N PHE A 136 -5.40 11.31 0.29
CA PHE A 136 -5.31 12.17 -0.89
C PHE A 136 -3.97 11.92 -1.57
N VAL A 137 -3.98 11.25 -2.71
CA VAL A 137 -2.78 11.07 -3.54
C VAL A 137 -2.63 12.31 -4.41
N ARG A 138 -1.61 13.13 -4.11
CA ARG A 138 -1.35 14.39 -4.81
C ARG A 138 -0.27 14.27 -5.87
N SER A 139 0.69 13.39 -5.63
CA SER A 139 1.82 13.10 -6.53
C SER A 139 2.41 11.73 -6.18
N SER A 140 3.43 11.30 -6.91
CA SER A 140 4.13 10.02 -6.66
C SER A 140 4.79 9.94 -5.28
N ASP A 141 5.13 11.08 -4.70
CA ASP A 141 5.88 11.21 -3.44
C ASP A 141 5.07 11.86 -2.31
N ARG A 142 3.82 12.26 -2.58
CA ARG A 142 2.99 12.96 -1.59
C ARG A 142 1.62 12.36 -1.45
N VAL A 143 1.41 11.70 -0.32
CA VAL A 143 0.11 11.18 0.12
C VAL A 143 -0.24 11.83 1.46
N GLU A 144 -1.34 12.56 1.49
CA GLU A 144 -1.86 13.16 2.71
C GLU A 144 -3.01 12.31 3.24
N TYR A 145 -3.27 12.37 4.54
CA TYR A 145 -4.42 11.72 5.13
C TYR A 145 -5.29 12.71 5.91
N LEU A 146 -6.55 12.37 5.98
CA LEU A 146 -7.52 12.94 6.88
C LEU A 146 -8.22 11.78 7.60
N LYS A 147 -8.17 11.77 8.93
CA LYS A 147 -8.97 10.86 9.75
C LYS A 147 -9.99 11.67 10.55
N ALA A 148 -11.21 11.18 10.61
CA ALA A 148 -12.26 11.79 11.40
C ALA A 148 -12.98 10.72 12.21
N TRP A 149 -13.49 11.13 13.40
CA TRP A 149 -14.22 10.24 14.31
C TRP A 149 -15.28 11.04 15.09
N GLY A 150 -16.47 10.49 15.16
CA GLY A 150 -17.58 11.14 15.85
C GLY A 150 -18.27 12.22 15.01
N GLN A 151 -18.93 13.17 15.70
CA GLN A 151 -19.81 14.17 15.07
C GLN A 151 -19.27 15.61 15.14
N ASP A 152 -18.27 15.85 15.97
CA ASP A 152 -17.65 17.16 16.12
C ASP A 152 -16.39 17.26 15.28
N ILE A 153 -16.53 17.87 14.10
CA ILE A 153 -15.44 18.01 13.11
C ILE A 153 -14.28 18.84 13.68
N GLU A 154 -14.53 19.83 14.52
CA GLU A 154 -13.48 20.73 15.02
C GLU A 154 -12.50 20.04 15.98
N SER A 155 -12.99 19.09 16.78
CA SER A 155 -12.19 18.39 17.79
C SER A 155 -11.93 16.91 17.46
N GLN A 156 -12.62 16.35 16.45
CA GLN A 156 -12.59 14.94 16.11
C GLN A 156 -12.07 14.68 14.68
N MET A 157 -11.08 15.46 14.28
CA MET A 157 -10.41 15.35 13.00
C MET A 157 -8.91 15.55 13.17
N GLU A 158 -8.13 14.83 12.38
CA GLU A 158 -6.67 14.95 12.33
C GLU A 158 -6.19 14.71 10.90
N ASP A 159 -5.27 15.53 10.45
CA ASP A 159 -4.64 15.42 9.14
C ASP A 159 -3.12 15.28 9.25
N GLY A 160 -2.49 14.84 8.18
CA GLY A 160 -1.06 14.69 8.10
C GLY A 160 -0.60 14.05 6.79
N GLU A 161 0.64 13.62 6.76
CA GLU A 161 1.24 12.95 5.60
C GLU A 161 1.56 11.48 5.90
N VAL A 162 1.37 10.63 4.88
CA VAL A 162 1.81 9.23 4.89
C VAL A 162 3.17 9.16 4.20
N ILE A 163 4.23 9.10 4.99
CA ILE A 163 5.61 9.09 4.47
C ILE A 163 6.11 7.65 4.29
N ARG A 164 5.61 6.71 5.11
CA ARG A 164 6.05 5.32 5.14
C ARG A 164 4.84 4.38 5.19
N LEU A 165 5.02 3.17 4.70
CA LEU A 165 4.02 2.12 4.83
C LEU A 165 3.55 1.92 6.28
N ASN A 166 4.44 2.14 7.24
CA ASN A 166 4.13 1.99 8.67
C ASN A 166 3.11 3.02 9.16
N ASP A 167 3.13 4.23 8.61
CA ASP A 167 2.18 5.30 8.96
C ASP A 167 0.76 4.88 8.54
N PHE A 168 0.62 4.35 7.33
CA PHE A 168 -0.65 3.80 6.86
C PHE A 168 -1.13 2.63 7.72
N VAL A 169 -0.24 1.72 8.09
CA VAL A 169 -0.62 0.58 8.96
C VAL A 169 -1.14 1.08 10.30
N THR A 170 -0.53 2.12 10.87
CA THR A 170 -1.01 2.76 12.09
C THR A 170 -2.42 3.36 11.91
N LEU A 171 -2.65 4.06 10.79
CA LEU A 171 -3.96 4.62 10.44
C LEU A 171 -5.01 3.51 10.22
N SER A 172 -4.63 2.43 9.55
CA SER A 172 -5.51 1.27 9.34
C SER A 172 -5.87 0.58 10.66
N HIS A 173 -4.91 0.40 11.57
CA HIS A 173 -5.20 -0.11 12.91
C HIS A 173 -6.16 0.79 13.66
N TRP A 174 -5.93 2.12 13.64
CA TRP A 174 -6.83 3.07 14.26
C TRP A 174 -8.25 2.98 13.67
N LEU A 175 -8.39 2.88 12.36
CA LEU A 175 -9.68 2.80 11.68
C LEU A 175 -10.48 1.55 12.09
N PHE A 176 -9.81 0.40 12.18
CA PHE A 176 -10.45 -0.90 12.42
C PHE A 176 -10.38 -1.37 13.87
N GLN A 177 -9.83 -0.57 14.79
CA GLN A 177 -9.96 -0.86 16.21
C GLN A 177 -11.43 -0.88 16.61
N ALA A 178 -11.83 -1.90 17.39
CA ALA A 178 -13.14 -1.92 18.00
C ALA A 178 -13.32 -0.66 18.87
N ASP A 179 -14.45 -0.01 18.73
CA ASP A 179 -14.79 1.09 19.63
C ASP A 179 -14.86 0.55 21.06
N ALA A 180 -13.92 0.98 21.90
CA ALA A 180 -13.88 0.61 23.31
C ALA A 180 -15.07 1.18 24.12
N SER A 181 -16.09 1.74 23.44
CA SER A 181 -17.21 2.49 24.03
C SER A 181 -18.58 1.87 23.70
N ALA A 182 -18.64 0.57 23.37
CA ALA A 182 -19.91 -0.13 23.17
C ALA A 182 -20.18 -1.10 24.33
N GLU A 183 -20.24 -0.57 25.55
CA GLU A 183 -20.89 -1.20 26.70
C GLU A 183 -21.87 -0.22 27.36
#